data_a850cacb362fabc8bee12d886f6d1f67
#
_entry.id   a850cacb362fabc8bee12d886f6d1f67
#
_cell.length_a   1.000
_cell.length_b   1.000
_cell.length_c   1.000
_cell.angle_alpha   90.00
_cell.angle_beta   90.00
_cell.angle_gamma   90.00
#
_symmetry.space_group_name_H-M   'P 1'
#
loop_
_entity.id
_entity.type
_entity.pdbx_description
1 polymer ?
#
loop_
_entity_poly.entity_id
_entity_poly.type
_entity_poly.pdbx_seq_one_letter_code
_entity_poly.pdbx_strand_id
1 'polypeptide(L)'
;MPTSKIGGIGSYVPENKVTNNDLKQFMDTSDEWIQERTGIKERRYAHRTNETTTTMAVEAAKIAIERAGITAQEIDFIIFATLSPDYYFPGCGVLVQRALQMKEIGALDIRNQCSGFVYALSVADQFIKTGMYKNILVIGSEKHSFGLDFSTRGRNVSVIFGDGAGAVVLQATEKAHQGILSTHLHSDGQSAELLAMYNPGTHANHWVTNPVASYNDAPAGDMFMSKEMIDKAENFPFMDGPAVFKKAIVKFPEVIQEALTKNGLATSDIDLLIPHQANLRISQFVQQKLGLRDDQVFNNIQHYGNTTAASIPIALCQAWEEGKVKEGDLVCLAAFGSGFTWGSALLRW
;
A
#
# COMPACT_ATOMS: atom_id res chain seq x y z
N MET A 1 -2.01 6.40 -29.05
CA MET A 1 -2.39 6.96 -27.73
C MET A 1 -1.11 6.99 -26.89
N PRO A 2 -0.86 8.04 -26.11
CA PRO A 2 0.30 8.07 -25.23
C PRO A 2 0.27 6.90 -24.25
N THR A 3 1.44 6.49 -23.78
CA THR A 3 1.59 5.56 -22.67
C THR A 3 2.04 6.33 -21.43
N SER A 4 1.96 5.74 -20.25
CA SER A 4 2.44 6.35 -19.03
C SER A 4 3.72 5.67 -18.56
N LYS A 5 4.74 6.44 -18.22
CA LYS A 5 5.98 5.95 -17.64
C LYS A 5 6.19 6.52 -16.24
N ILE A 6 6.95 5.84 -15.41
CA ILE A 6 7.48 6.43 -14.18
C ILE A 6 8.61 7.39 -14.58
N GLY A 7 8.36 8.69 -14.42
CA GLY A 7 9.34 9.75 -14.72
C GLY A 7 10.24 10.06 -13.52
N GLY A 8 9.72 9.86 -12.31
CA GLY A 8 10.48 10.02 -11.06
C GLY A 8 9.88 9.20 -9.94
N ILE A 9 10.72 8.80 -9.00
CA ILE A 9 10.34 7.99 -7.83
C ILE A 9 11.03 8.50 -6.59
N GLY A 10 10.32 8.51 -5.47
CA GLY A 10 10.85 8.89 -4.16
C GLY A 10 10.24 8.09 -3.03
N SER A 11 10.95 7.98 -1.94
CA SER A 11 10.45 7.35 -0.72
C SER A 11 10.88 8.11 0.51
N TYR A 12 10.13 7.93 1.58
CA TYR A 12 10.44 8.42 2.91
C TYR A 12 10.09 7.35 3.93
N VAL A 13 11.01 7.07 4.83
CA VAL A 13 10.77 6.21 5.99
C VAL A 13 11.23 6.94 7.24
N PRO A 14 10.48 6.88 8.35
CA PRO A 14 10.88 7.52 9.61
C PRO A 14 12.27 7.06 10.08
N GLU A 15 13.00 7.95 10.74
CA GLU A 15 14.32 7.63 11.31
C GLU A 15 14.21 6.66 12.49
N ASN A 16 13.11 6.72 13.24
CA ASN A 16 12.89 5.93 14.44
C ASN A 16 12.75 4.42 14.10
N LYS A 17 13.83 3.71 14.32
CA LYS A 17 13.92 2.26 14.15
C LYS A 17 13.37 1.54 15.39
N VAL A 18 12.46 0.62 15.17
CA VAL A 18 11.87 -0.25 16.19
C VAL A 18 12.19 -1.70 15.87
N THR A 19 13.00 -2.34 16.70
CA THR A 19 13.38 -3.74 16.55
C THR A 19 12.33 -4.67 17.16
N ASN A 20 12.42 -5.96 16.86
CA ASN A 20 11.57 -6.96 17.50
C ASN A 20 11.80 -7.01 19.02
N ASN A 21 13.02 -6.74 19.47
CA ASN A 21 13.34 -6.68 20.91
C ASN A 21 12.67 -5.48 21.60
N ASP A 22 12.49 -4.37 20.91
CA ASP A 22 11.79 -3.22 21.49
C ASP A 22 10.30 -3.55 21.74
N LEU A 23 9.69 -4.38 20.88
CA LEU A 23 8.29 -4.79 21.02
C LEU A 23 8.05 -5.72 22.22
N LYS A 24 9.08 -6.45 22.69
CA LYS A 24 8.99 -7.28 23.90
C LYS A 24 8.66 -6.49 25.16
N GLN A 25 8.86 -5.19 25.15
CA GLN A 25 8.51 -4.33 26.29
C GLN A 25 6.99 -4.17 26.44
N PHE A 26 6.22 -4.44 25.39
CA PHE A 26 4.79 -4.18 25.35
C PHE A 26 3.94 -5.44 25.22
N MET A 27 4.51 -6.54 24.69
CA MET A 27 3.76 -7.75 24.39
C MET A 27 4.61 -9.01 24.58
N ASP A 28 3.97 -10.12 24.87
CA ASP A 28 4.62 -11.44 24.96
C ASP A 28 4.99 -11.94 23.55
N THR A 29 6.23 -11.64 23.14
CA THR A 29 6.80 -12.00 21.83
C THR A 29 8.31 -12.18 21.92
N SER A 30 8.94 -12.65 20.85
CA SER A 30 10.40 -12.69 20.71
C SER A 30 10.84 -12.35 19.29
N ASP A 31 12.11 -12.00 19.13
CA ASP A 31 12.72 -11.74 17.84
C ASP A 31 12.60 -12.97 16.92
N GLU A 32 12.92 -14.15 17.46
CA GLU A 32 12.83 -15.43 16.73
C GLU A 32 11.40 -15.71 16.30
N TRP A 33 10.42 -15.51 17.18
CA TRP A 33 9.00 -15.74 16.90
C TRP A 33 8.50 -14.85 15.76
N ILE A 34 8.90 -13.57 15.75
CA ILE A 34 8.50 -12.62 14.70
C ILE A 34 9.20 -12.96 13.38
N GLN A 35 10.52 -13.18 13.39
CA GLN A 35 11.28 -13.48 12.18
C GLN A 35 10.82 -14.79 11.52
N GLU A 36 10.61 -15.84 12.30
CA GLU A 36 10.14 -17.13 11.79
C GLU A 36 8.79 -17.01 11.04
N ARG A 37 7.89 -16.16 11.54
CA ARG A 37 6.53 -16.00 10.98
C ARG A 37 6.41 -15.00 9.87
N THR A 38 7.24 -13.97 9.85
CA THR A 38 7.10 -12.80 8.99
C THR A 38 8.33 -12.45 8.16
N GLY A 39 9.52 -12.85 8.63
CA GLY A 39 10.81 -12.40 8.13
C GLY A 39 11.22 -11.00 8.60
N ILE A 40 10.39 -10.32 9.39
CA ILE A 40 10.63 -8.93 9.83
C ILE A 40 11.62 -8.91 11.00
N LYS A 41 12.68 -8.10 10.87
CA LYS A 41 13.68 -7.85 11.90
C LYS A 41 13.45 -6.53 12.62
N GLU A 42 13.04 -5.52 11.86
CA GLU A 42 12.78 -4.17 12.34
C GLU A 42 11.72 -3.47 11.47
N ARG A 43 11.18 -2.38 11.96
CA ARG A 43 10.28 -1.48 11.22
C ARG A 43 10.59 -0.05 11.59
N ARG A 44 9.94 0.88 10.91
CA ARG A 44 10.03 2.30 11.20
C ARG A 44 8.71 2.78 11.77
N TYR A 45 8.78 3.58 12.83
CA TYR A 45 7.60 4.21 13.40
C TYR A 45 7.74 5.73 13.38
N ALA A 46 6.76 6.37 12.80
CA ALA A 46 6.68 7.82 12.69
C ALA A 46 6.67 8.50 14.05
N HIS A 47 7.32 9.64 14.15
CA HIS A 47 7.27 10.45 15.35
C HIS A 47 5.85 10.93 15.62
N ARG A 48 5.42 10.89 16.90
CA ARG A 48 4.01 11.09 17.25
C ARG A 48 3.48 12.48 16.93
N THR A 49 4.33 13.50 17.02
CA THR A 49 3.88 14.92 17.00
C THR A 49 4.08 15.62 15.66
N ASN A 50 5.02 15.18 14.82
CA ASN A 50 5.40 15.91 13.61
C ASN A 50 5.42 15.07 12.32
N GLU A 51 5.32 13.75 12.43
CA GLU A 51 5.20 12.89 11.26
C GLU A 51 3.78 12.32 11.17
N THR A 52 3.10 12.64 10.08
CA THR A 52 1.77 12.15 9.73
C THR A 52 1.83 11.41 8.39
N THR A 53 0.75 10.75 8.02
CA THR A 53 0.64 10.12 6.70
C THR A 53 0.90 11.14 5.58
N THR A 54 0.35 12.35 5.72
CA THR A 54 0.57 13.43 4.74
C THR A 54 2.01 13.95 4.76
N THR A 55 2.61 14.21 5.93
CA THR A 55 3.96 14.78 5.96
C THR A 55 5.01 13.83 5.40
N MET A 56 4.92 12.53 5.68
CA MET A 56 5.78 11.51 5.07
C MET A 56 5.58 11.46 3.54
N ALA A 57 4.33 11.54 3.09
CA ALA A 57 4.00 11.58 1.67
C ALA A 57 4.60 12.80 0.96
N VAL A 58 4.61 13.96 1.60
CA VAL A 58 5.20 15.19 1.07
C VAL A 58 6.71 15.02 0.84
N GLU A 59 7.43 14.42 1.78
CA GLU A 59 8.87 14.19 1.60
C GLU A 59 9.16 13.20 0.45
N ALA A 60 8.41 12.10 0.37
CA ALA A 60 8.52 11.17 -0.77
C ALA A 60 8.17 11.85 -2.12
N ALA A 61 7.13 12.68 -2.13
CA ALA A 61 6.68 13.40 -3.32
C ALA A 61 7.70 14.43 -3.82
N LYS A 62 8.36 15.19 -2.93
CA LYS A 62 9.43 16.13 -3.29
C LYS A 62 10.54 15.43 -4.07
N ILE A 63 11.00 14.28 -3.56
CA ILE A 63 12.04 13.48 -4.21
C ILE A 63 11.56 12.97 -5.58
N ALA A 64 10.33 12.46 -5.66
CA ALA A 64 9.78 11.96 -6.91
C ALA A 64 9.64 13.06 -7.98
N ILE A 65 9.18 14.25 -7.59
CA ILE A 65 9.02 15.43 -8.47
C ILE A 65 10.39 15.91 -8.96
N GLU A 66 11.38 16.03 -8.08
CA GLU A 66 12.75 16.40 -8.44
C GLU A 66 13.35 15.43 -9.45
N ARG A 67 13.24 14.12 -9.18
CA ARG A 67 13.75 13.06 -10.07
C ARG A 67 13.01 12.96 -11.40
N ALA A 68 11.75 13.41 -11.44
CA ALA A 68 10.98 13.54 -12.68
C ALA A 68 11.43 14.72 -13.55
N GLY A 69 12.29 15.60 -13.02
CA GLY A 69 12.77 16.80 -13.71
C GLY A 69 11.70 17.87 -13.93
N ILE A 70 10.69 17.91 -13.07
CA ILE A 70 9.59 18.89 -13.14
C ILE A 70 9.42 19.60 -11.81
N THR A 71 8.55 20.59 -11.79
CA THR A 71 8.15 21.33 -10.58
C THR A 71 6.78 20.83 -10.06
N ALA A 72 6.46 21.14 -8.83
CA ALA A 72 5.14 20.85 -8.25
C ALA A 72 4.00 21.52 -9.02
N GLN A 73 4.26 22.66 -9.69
CA GLN A 73 3.27 23.38 -10.50
C GLN A 73 2.93 22.68 -11.82
N GLU A 74 3.76 21.73 -12.25
CA GLU A 74 3.56 20.94 -13.48
C GLU A 74 2.80 19.65 -13.23
N ILE A 75 2.51 19.31 -11.97
CA ILE A 75 1.61 18.20 -11.63
C ILE A 75 0.18 18.61 -11.98
N ASP A 76 -0.52 17.71 -12.68
CA ASP A 76 -1.90 17.94 -13.15
C ASP A 76 -2.96 17.27 -12.25
N PHE A 77 -2.57 16.22 -11.54
CA PHE A 77 -3.47 15.44 -10.68
C PHE A 77 -2.70 14.68 -9.60
N ILE A 78 -3.36 14.44 -8.45
CA ILE A 78 -2.82 13.62 -7.35
C ILE A 78 -3.72 12.40 -7.15
N ILE A 79 -3.12 11.21 -7.02
CA ILE A 79 -3.80 10.01 -6.52
C ILE A 79 -3.07 9.54 -5.27
N PHE A 80 -3.80 9.49 -4.17
CA PHE A 80 -3.26 9.15 -2.85
C PHE A 80 -3.87 7.85 -2.32
N ALA A 81 -3.07 6.82 -2.14
CA ALA A 81 -3.50 5.55 -1.58
C ALA A 81 -3.10 5.46 -0.10
N THR A 82 -4.10 5.34 0.78
CA THR A 82 -3.89 5.13 2.22
C THR A 82 -5.11 4.50 2.89
N LEU A 83 -4.88 3.76 3.96
CA LEU A 83 -5.92 3.33 4.91
C LEU A 83 -5.83 4.07 6.24
N SER A 84 -4.74 4.83 6.47
CA SER A 84 -4.44 5.56 7.70
C SER A 84 -4.33 7.07 7.45
N PRO A 85 -5.40 7.72 6.96
CA PRO A 85 -5.38 9.14 6.63
C PRO A 85 -5.20 10.02 7.87
N ASP A 86 -4.69 11.25 7.68
CA ASP A 86 -4.55 12.25 8.76
C ASP A 86 -5.89 12.60 9.40
N TYR A 87 -6.94 12.67 8.59
CA TYR A 87 -8.31 12.93 9.01
C TYR A 87 -9.26 11.87 8.44
N TYR A 88 -10.37 11.63 9.11
CA TYR A 88 -11.42 10.79 8.54
C TYR A 88 -11.92 11.36 7.19
N PHE A 89 -12.07 12.69 7.12
CA PHE A 89 -12.19 13.51 5.92
C PHE A 89 -11.69 14.94 6.24
N PRO A 90 -11.17 15.73 5.29
CA PRO A 90 -10.91 15.40 3.89
C PRO A 90 -9.79 14.39 3.70
N GLY A 91 -9.60 13.93 2.46
CA GLY A 91 -8.50 13.03 2.09
C GLY A 91 -7.12 13.68 2.17
N CYS A 92 -6.07 12.84 2.13
CA CYS A 92 -4.67 13.30 2.22
C CYS A 92 -4.18 13.98 0.93
N GLY A 93 -4.78 13.67 -0.23
CA GLY A 93 -4.35 14.27 -1.51
C GLY A 93 -4.46 15.79 -1.51
N VAL A 94 -5.54 16.37 -0.96
CA VAL A 94 -5.68 17.83 -0.84
C VAL A 94 -4.72 18.44 0.17
N LEU A 95 -4.29 17.67 1.18
CA LEU A 95 -3.30 18.13 2.15
C LEU A 95 -1.90 18.18 1.54
N VAL A 96 -1.56 17.21 0.69
CA VAL A 96 -0.31 17.23 -0.11
C VAL A 96 -0.31 18.40 -1.08
N GLN A 97 -1.42 18.62 -1.81
CA GLN A 97 -1.56 19.76 -2.72
C GLN A 97 -1.26 21.08 -2.01
N ARG A 98 -1.85 21.28 -0.83
CA ARG A 98 -1.59 22.46 0.02
C ARG A 98 -0.13 22.56 0.47
N ALA A 99 0.43 21.45 0.98
CA ALA A 99 1.79 21.44 1.55
C ALA A 99 2.86 21.71 0.48
N LEU A 100 2.66 21.24 -0.75
CA LEU A 100 3.55 21.49 -1.88
C LEU A 100 3.22 22.79 -2.64
N GLN A 101 2.25 23.57 -2.15
CA GLN A 101 1.81 24.85 -2.76
C GLN A 101 1.49 24.71 -4.25
N MET A 102 0.88 23.58 -4.64
CA MET A 102 0.49 23.34 -6.03
C MET A 102 -0.66 24.26 -6.45
N LYS A 103 -0.79 24.47 -7.76
CA LYS A 103 -1.99 25.11 -8.35
C LYS A 103 -3.25 24.33 -7.99
N GLU A 104 -4.41 24.87 -8.30
CA GLU A 104 -5.69 24.15 -8.15
C GLU A 104 -5.72 22.97 -9.14
N ILE A 105 -5.66 21.76 -8.60
CA ILE A 105 -5.70 20.50 -9.34
C ILE A 105 -6.62 19.51 -8.66
N GLY A 106 -7.04 18.47 -9.40
CA GLY A 106 -7.80 17.36 -8.83
C GLY A 106 -6.95 16.49 -7.88
N ALA A 107 -7.57 16.00 -6.83
CA ALA A 107 -6.99 15.03 -5.92
C ALA A 107 -8.00 13.91 -5.65
N LEU A 108 -7.55 12.67 -5.74
CA LEU A 108 -8.32 11.45 -5.50
C LEU A 108 -7.65 10.60 -4.45
N ASP A 109 -8.31 10.37 -3.33
CA ASP A 109 -7.85 9.42 -2.33
C ASP A 109 -8.47 8.04 -2.60
N ILE A 110 -7.63 6.99 -2.58
CA ILE A 110 -8.02 5.59 -2.77
C ILE A 110 -7.80 4.83 -1.47
N ARG A 111 -8.88 4.19 -0.99
CA ARG A 111 -8.85 3.35 0.20
C ARG A 111 -8.93 1.87 -0.18
N ASN A 112 -7.81 1.32 -0.65
CA ASN A 112 -7.73 -0.05 -1.12
C ASN A 112 -6.57 -0.82 -0.48
N GLN A 113 -6.20 -0.44 0.72
CA GLN A 113 -5.22 -1.06 1.60
C GLN A 113 -3.94 -1.48 0.85
N CYS A 114 -3.52 -2.73 0.99
CA CYS A 114 -2.26 -3.25 0.45
C CYS A 114 -2.16 -3.18 -1.08
N SER A 115 -3.27 -3.28 -1.80
CA SER A 115 -3.32 -3.14 -3.26
C SER A 115 -3.49 -1.70 -3.74
N GLY A 116 -3.64 -0.75 -2.81
CA GLY A 116 -3.98 0.66 -3.11
C GLY A 116 -3.05 1.32 -4.11
N PHE A 117 -1.74 1.08 -4.01
CA PHE A 117 -0.78 1.66 -4.96
C PHE A 117 -0.94 1.12 -6.38
N VAL A 118 -1.18 -0.18 -6.55
CA VAL A 118 -1.42 -0.78 -7.88
C VAL A 118 -2.72 -0.28 -8.50
N TYR A 119 -3.78 -0.13 -7.68
CA TYR A 119 -5.03 0.49 -8.11
C TYR A 119 -4.83 1.97 -8.50
N ALA A 120 -4.06 2.71 -7.71
CA ALA A 120 -3.73 4.11 -8.00
C ALA A 120 -2.96 4.26 -9.32
N LEU A 121 -1.96 3.38 -9.57
CA LEU A 121 -1.23 3.33 -10.84
C LEU A 121 -2.17 3.05 -12.02
N SER A 122 -3.12 2.13 -11.86
CA SER A 122 -4.08 1.80 -12.91
C SER A 122 -4.95 2.99 -13.29
N VAL A 123 -5.46 3.72 -12.30
CA VAL A 123 -6.26 4.94 -12.54
C VAL A 123 -5.43 6.01 -13.22
N ALA A 124 -4.22 6.26 -12.73
CA ALA A 124 -3.31 7.25 -13.30
C ALA A 124 -2.93 6.92 -14.76
N ASP A 125 -2.62 5.65 -15.04
CA ASP A 125 -2.30 5.17 -16.38
C ASP A 125 -3.46 5.46 -17.36
N GLN A 126 -4.70 5.17 -16.96
CA GLN A 126 -5.86 5.44 -17.80
C GLN A 126 -6.10 6.94 -18.02
N PHE A 127 -5.91 7.77 -17.02
CA PHE A 127 -6.01 9.22 -17.19
C PHE A 127 -4.96 9.77 -18.17
N ILE A 128 -3.75 9.23 -18.15
CA ILE A 128 -2.70 9.61 -19.11
C ILE A 128 -3.04 9.07 -20.52
N LYS A 129 -3.41 7.78 -20.64
CA LYS A 129 -3.74 7.16 -21.93
C LYS A 129 -4.93 7.83 -22.64
N THR A 130 -5.90 8.33 -21.88
CA THR A 130 -7.03 9.10 -22.45
C THR A 130 -6.65 10.55 -22.81
N GLY A 131 -5.45 11.01 -22.47
CA GLY A 131 -4.98 12.38 -22.70
C GLY A 131 -5.56 13.41 -21.74
N MET A 132 -6.22 12.97 -20.64
CA MET A 132 -6.81 13.88 -19.66
C MET A 132 -5.74 14.65 -18.89
N TYR A 133 -4.65 14.00 -18.49
CA TYR A 133 -3.52 14.57 -17.75
C TYR A 133 -2.20 14.09 -18.33
N LYS A 134 -1.11 14.84 -18.06
CA LYS A 134 0.26 14.52 -18.52
C LYS A 134 1.19 14.10 -17.41
N ASN A 135 1.08 14.74 -16.24
CA ASN A 135 1.91 14.46 -15.07
C ASN A 135 1.01 14.17 -13.87
N ILE A 136 1.02 12.95 -13.38
CA ILE A 136 0.21 12.53 -12.23
C ILE A 136 1.12 12.09 -11.11
N LEU A 137 0.95 12.68 -9.92
CA LEU A 137 1.62 12.26 -8.70
C LEU A 137 0.80 11.12 -8.05
N VAL A 138 1.40 9.94 -7.96
CA VAL A 138 0.80 8.75 -7.33
C VAL A 138 1.55 8.43 -6.05
N ILE A 139 0.83 8.39 -4.94
CA ILE A 139 1.40 8.25 -3.59
C ILE A 139 0.80 7.04 -2.90
N GLY A 140 1.64 6.27 -2.19
CA GLY A 140 1.23 5.34 -1.14
C GLY A 140 1.89 5.77 0.17
N SER A 141 1.12 6.04 1.21
CA SER A 141 1.66 6.47 2.51
C SER A 141 0.83 5.95 3.66
N GLU A 142 1.50 5.48 4.72
CA GLU A 142 0.82 4.88 5.87
C GLU A 142 1.52 5.21 7.18
N LYS A 143 0.71 5.49 8.20
CA LYS A 143 1.12 5.60 9.60
C LYS A 143 0.35 4.60 10.44
N HIS A 144 0.84 3.37 10.53
CA HIS A 144 0.19 2.30 11.30
C HIS A 144 0.45 2.40 12.79
N SER A 145 1.63 2.90 13.18
CA SER A 145 2.08 2.91 14.57
C SER A 145 1.14 3.60 15.54
N PHE A 146 0.24 4.47 15.07
CA PHE A 146 -0.72 5.16 15.92
C PHE A 146 -1.97 4.32 16.25
N GLY A 147 -2.32 3.35 15.40
CA GLY A 147 -3.57 2.58 15.45
C GLY A 147 -3.38 1.08 15.71
N LEU A 148 -2.23 0.66 16.26
CA LEU A 148 -1.92 -0.73 16.59
C LEU A 148 -2.16 -1.02 18.07
N ASP A 149 -2.63 -2.23 18.38
CA ASP A 149 -2.72 -2.73 19.75
C ASP A 149 -1.36 -3.27 20.21
N PHE A 150 -0.62 -2.48 20.97
CA PHE A 150 0.69 -2.85 21.52
C PHE A 150 0.60 -3.71 22.79
N SER A 151 -0.50 -4.42 23.02
CA SER A 151 -0.61 -5.44 24.04
C SER A 151 -0.41 -6.85 23.47
N THR A 152 -0.28 -7.86 24.34
CA THR A 152 -0.19 -9.27 23.93
C THR A 152 -1.39 -9.73 23.09
N ARG A 153 -2.56 -9.14 23.29
CA ARG A 153 -3.76 -9.39 22.47
C ARG A 153 -3.51 -9.05 20.99
N GLY A 154 -2.87 -7.89 20.72
CA GLY A 154 -2.62 -7.40 19.36
C GLY A 154 -1.39 -8.00 18.68
N ARG A 155 -0.57 -8.81 19.37
CA ARG A 155 0.76 -9.22 18.88
C ARG A 155 0.76 -9.84 17.49
N ASN A 156 -0.28 -10.59 17.12
CA ASN A 156 -0.35 -11.27 15.82
C ASN A 156 -0.47 -10.30 14.63
N VAL A 157 -0.87 -9.07 14.90
CA VAL A 157 -1.06 -7.99 13.92
C VAL A 157 -0.01 -6.91 14.08
N SER A 158 0.16 -6.40 15.31
CA SER A 158 1.00 -5.23 15.59
C SER A 158 2.48 -5.42 15.27
N VAL A 159 2.99 -6.65 15.35
CA VAL A 159 4.40 -6.95 15.00
C VAL A 159 4.70 -6.87 13.50
N ILE A 160 3.66 -6.79 12.65
CA ILE A 160 3.83 -6.84 11.20
C ILE A 160 4.06 -5.45 10.61
N PHE A 161 3.32 -4.44 11.07
CA PHE A 161 3.21 -3.16 10.39
C PHE A 161 4.34 -2.19 10.72
N GLY A 162 4.66 -1.34 9.74
CA GLY A 162 5.55 -0.20 9.84
C GLY A 162 4.97 1.02 9.15
N ASP A 163 5.62 2.16 9.31
CA ASP A 163 5.25 3.46 8.75
C ASP A 163 6.18 3.85 7.61
N GLY A 164 5.67 4.61 6.65
CA GLY A 164 6.45 5.15 5.55
C GLY A 164 5.61 5.62 4.38
N ALA A 165 6.27 6.24 3.41
CA ALA A 165 5.68 6.76 2.20
C ALA A 165 6.55 6.45 0.97
N GLY A 166 5.90 6.20 -0.15
CA GLY A 166 6.56 6.19 -1.46
C GLY A 166 5.69 6.89 -2.48
N ALA A 167 6.32 7.55 -3.44
CA ALA A 167 5.64 8.31 -4.47
C ALA A 167 6.28 8.10 -5.82
N VAL A 168 5.49 8.14 -6.89
CA VAL A 168 5.97 8.21 -8.26
C VAL A 168 5.28 9.35 -9.00
N VAL A 169 6.00 9.96 -9.94
CA VAL A 169 5.40 10.82 -10.95
C VAL A 169 5.23 9.99 -12.22
N LEU A 170 3.99 9.72 -12.59
CA LEU A 170 3.69 9.18 -13.91
C LEU A 170 3.64 10.30 -14.93
N GLN A 171 4.35 10.11 -16.04
CA GLN A 171 4.42 11.06 -17.16
C GLN A 171 3.96 10.42 -18.45
N ALA A 172 3.26 11.20 -19.28
CA ALA A 172 2.94 10.78 -20.65
C ALA A 172 4.23 10.59 -21.47
N THR A 173 4.28 9.53 -22.28
CA THR A 173 5.38 9.26 -23.21
C THR A 173 4.85 8.77 -24.54
N GLU A 174 5.51 9.18 -25.63
CA GLU A 174 5.25 8.69 -26.99
C GLU A 174 6.21 7.54 -27.38
N LYS A 175 7.15 7.16 -26.51
CA LYS A 175 8.07 6.05 -26.75
C LYS A 175 7.29 4.73 -26.75
N ALA A 176 7.29 4.06 -27.87
CA ALA A 176 6.69 2.73 -27.98
C ALA A 176 7.37 1.74 -27.04
N HIS A 177 6.60 0.86 -26.42
CA HIS A 177 7.05 -0.21 -25.55
C HIS A 177 7.76 0.25 -24.25
N GLN A 178 7.59 1.51 -23.82
CA GLN A 178 8.06 2.02 -22.53
C GLN A 178 6.86 2.35 -21.63
N GLY A 179 7.01 2.16 -20.33
CA GLY A 179 6.02 2.51 -19.31
C GLY A 179 5.06 1.37 -18.99
N ILE A 180 3.88 1.68 -18.48
CA ILE A 180 2.89 0.69 -18.02
C ILE A 180 2.27 -0.01 -19.23
N LEU A 181 2.57 -1.30 -19.37
CA LEU A 181 2.04 -2.17 -20.42
C LEU A 181 0.58 -2.53 -20.12
N SER A 182 0.31 -2.99 -18.92
CA SER A 182 -1.04 -3.33 -18.46
C SER A 182 -1.16 -3.34 -16.94
N THR A 183 -2.40 -3.19 -16.47
CA THR A 183 -2.77 -3.37 -15.07
C THR A 183 -3.94 -4.34 -14.97
N HIS A 184 -3.96 -5.17 -13.93
CA HIS A 184 -4.97 -6.20 -13.69
C HIS A 184 -5.44 -6.08 -12.25
N LEU A 185 -6.73 -5.85 -12.04
CA LEU A 185 -7.32 -5.53 -10.74
C LEU A 185 -8.50 -6.45 -10.44
N HIS A 186 -8.56 -6.98 -9.23
CA HIS A 186 -9.59 -7.91 -8.79
C HIS A 186 -10.02 -7.66 -7.35
N SER A 187 -11.24 -8.08 -7.01
CA SER A 187 -11.77 -8.07 -5.65
C SER A 187 -12.65 -9.31 -5.37
N ASP A 188 -12.66 -9.74 -4.12
CA ASP A 188 -13.56 -10.76 -3.58
C ASP A 188 -14.01 -10.35 -2.17
N GLY A 189 -15.22 -9.81 -2.06
CA GLY A 189 -15.80 -9.34 -0.81
C GLY A 189 -16.34 -10.45 0.11
N GLN A 190 -16.37 -11.71 -0.33
CA GLN A 190 -16.93 -12.80 0.48
C GLN A 190 -16.14 -13.12 1.75
N SER A 191 -14.94 -12.59 1.85
CA SER A 191 -14.01 -12.82 2.97
C SER A 191 -13.49 -11.51 3.56
N ALA A 192 -14.27 -10.43 3.46
CA ALA A 192 -13.85 -9.10 3.88
C ALA A 192 -13.44 -9.04 5.37
N GLU A 193 -14.15 -9.77 6.22
CA GLU A 193 -13.95 -9.77 7.66
C GLU A 193 -12.69 -10.51 8.11
N LEU A 194 -12.05 -11.30 7.24
CA LEU A 194 -10.81 -12.01 7.58
C LEU A 194 -9.60 -11.08 7.76
N LEU A 195 -9.68 -9.86 7.24
CA LEU A 195 -8.67 -8.81 7.45
C LEU A 195 -9.38 -7.46 7.42
N ALA A 196 -9.77 -6.96 8.58
CA ALA A 196 -10.60 -5.77 8.70
C ALA A 196 -10.31 -4.99 9.98
N MET A 197 -10.67 -3.72 9.97
CA MET A 197 -10.83 -2.88 11.15
C MET A 197 -12.30 -2.44 11.18
N TYR A 198 -13.06 -2.90 12.16
CA TYR A 198 -14.50 -2.72 12.16
C TYR A 198 -14.91 -1.29 12.52
N ASN A 199 -14.19 -0.68 13.44
CA ASN A 199 -14.51 0.66 13.93
C ASN A 199 -13.31 1.63 13.81
N PRO A 200 -13.57 2.92 13.53
CA PRO A 200 -14.87 3.52 13.28
C PRO A 200 -15.48 3.10 11.93
N GLY A 201 -16.76 2.80 11.93
CA GLY A 201 -17.49 2.36 10.74
C GLY A 201 -19.00 2.58 10.88
N THR A 202 -19.70 2.50 9.76
CA THR A 202 -21.16 2.63 9.71
C THR A 202 -21.88 1.28 9.79
N HIS A 203 -21.12 0.19 9.89
CA HIS A 203 -21.74 -1.12 10.08
C HIS A 203 -22.34 -1.18 11.47
N ALA A 204 -23.58 -1.67 11.55
CA ALA A 204 -24.24 -1.92 12.82
C ALA A 204 -24.63 -3.40 12.86
N ASN A 205 -24.21 -4.07 13.92
CA ASN A 205 -24.57 -5.47 14.12
C ASN A 205 -26.08 -5.67 14.37
N HIS A 206 -26.86 -4.59 14.52
CA HIS A 206 -28.24 -4.61 14.96
C HIS A 206 -29.30 -4.30 13.89
N TRP A 207 -28.91 -3.69 12.78
CA TRP A 207 -29.92 -3.25 11.80
C TRP A 207 -30.44 -4.36 10.87
N VAL A 208 -29.83 -5.52 10.94
CA VAL A 208 -30.37 -6.71 10.28
C VAL A 208 -31.66 -7.21 10.92
N THR A 209 -31.91 -6.88 12.19
CA THR A 209 -33.07 -7.37 12.95
C THR A 209 -34.23 -6.39 12.99
N ASN A 210 -34.04 -5.11 12.75
CA ASN A 210 -35.12 -4.14 12.65
C ASN A 210 -34.74 -2.88 11.88
N PRO A 211 -34.80 -2.88 10.53
CA PRO A 211 -34.43 -1.72 9.70
C PRO A 211 -35.36 -0.50 9.90
N VAL A 212 -36.42 -0.63 10.68
CA VAL A 212 -37.38 0.42 10.97
C VAL A 212 -37.45 0.74 12.47
N ALA A 213 -36.64 0.08 13.30
CA ALA A 213 -36.47 0.51 14.69
C ALA A 213 -35.92 1.92 14.67
N SER A 214 -36.83 2.74 14.85
CA SER A 214 -36.91 4.15 14.62
C SER A 214 -35.61 4.88 14.87
N TYR A 215 -35.25 5.68 13.93
CA TYR A 215 -34.33 6.83 14.01
C TYR A 215 -34.49 7.63 15.32
N ASN A 216 -35.58 7.42 16.05
CA ASN A 216 -35.96 8.12 17.26
C ASN A 216 -35.54 7.39 18.55
N ASP A 217 -35.17 6.10 18.50
CA ASP A 217 -34.87 5.28 19.67
C ASP A 217 -33.37 4.92 19.79
N ALA A 218 -32.54 5.34 18.85
CA ALA A 218 -31.09 5.16 18.96
C ALA A 218 -30.54 6.14 20.03
N PRO A 219 -29.93 5.66 21.11
CA PRO A 219 -29.29 6.55 22.07
C PRO A 219 -28.26 7.44 21.35
N ALA A 220 -28.34 8.74 21.61
CA ALA A 220 -27.39 9.70 21.10
C ALA A 220 -25.97 9.28 21.54
N GLY A 221 -25.10 8.88 20.58
CA GLY A 221 -23.72 8.52 20.83
C GLY A 221 -23.32 7.09 20.44
N ASP A 222 -24.23 6.28 19.93
CA ASP A 222 -23.97 4.86 19.59
C ASP A 222 -23.38 4.65 18.22
N MET A 223 -22.94 5.70 17.51
CA MET A 223 -22.91 5.65 16.06
C MET A 223 -21.53 5.53 15.42
N PHE A 224 -20.48 6.05 16.01
CA PHE A 224 -19.18 6.09 15.35
C PHE A 224 -18.09 5.36 16.13
N MET A 225 -18.08 5.53 17.44
CA MET A 225 -17.18 4.88 18.38
C MET A 225 -17.79 4.90 19.76
N SER A 226 -18.15 3.74 20.31
CA SER A 226 -18.65 3.62 21.68
C SER A 226 -17.54 3.17 22.63
N LYS A 227 -17.75 3.41 23.92
CA LYS A 227 -16.85 2.89 24.95
C LYS A 227 -16.78 1.35 24.90
N GLU A 228 -17.89 0.69 24.62
CA GLU A 228 -17.95 -0.76 24.50
C GLU A 228 -17.09 -1.28 23.34
N MET A 229 -17.11 -0.62 22.17
CA MET A 229 -16.25 -0.95 21.03
C MET A 229 -14.77 -0.83 21.39
N ILE A 230 -14.39 0.20 22.14
CA ILE A 230 -13.02 0.39 22.63
C ILE A 230 -12.65 -0.72 23.62
N ASP A 231 -13.51 -1.01 24.57
CA ASP A 231 -13.29 -2.05 25.61
C ASP A 231 -13.14 -3.45 24.95
N LYS A 232 -13.86 -3.70 23.85
CA LYS A 232 -13.75 -4.92 23.03
C LYS A 232 -12.58 -4.89 22.03
N ALA A 233 -11.84 -3.80 21.93
CA ALA A 233 -10.75 -3.61 20.98
C ALA A 233 -11.15 -3.67 19.49
N GLU A 234 -12.40 -3.36 19.17
CA GLU A 234 -12.94 -3.34 17.81
C GLU A 234 -12.40 -2.17 16.96
N ASN A 235 -11.71 -1.23 17.60
CA ASN A 235 -10.98 -0.12 16.98
C ASN A 235 -9.54 -0.48 16.54
N PHE A 236 -9.15 -1.74 16.65
CA PHE A 236 -7.87 -2.25 16.16
C PHE A 236 -8.07 -3.22 14.98
N PRO A 237 -7.08 -3.32 14.09
CA PRO A 237 -7.18 -4.25 12.98
C PRO A 237 -7.19 -5.71 13.46
N PHE A 238 -8.10 -6.49 12.89
CA PHE A 238 -8.20 -7.94 13.03
C PHE A 238 -7.66 -8.64 11.79
N MET A 239 -7.01 -9.80 11.97
CA MET A 239 -6.52 -10.63 10.87
C MET A 239 -6.58 -12.12 11.23
N ASP A 240 -7.28 -12.90 10.40
CA ASP A 240 -7.09 -14.35 10.34
C ASP A 240 -5.87 -14.65 9.44
N GLY A 241 -4.68 -14.66 10.06
CA GLY A 241 -3.42 -14.84 9.34
C GLY A 241 -3.35 -16.08 8.46
N PRO A 242 -3.74 -17.30 8.94
CA PRO A 242 -3.77 -18.52 8.13
C PRO A 242 -4.69 -18.42 6.90
N ALA A 243 -5.89 -17.86 7.06
CA ALA A 243 -6.83 -17.70 5.95
C ALA A 243 -6.33 -16.68 4.91
N VAL A 244 -5.79 -15.53 5.37
CA VAL A 244 -5.16 -14.52 4.51
C VAL A 244 -3.99 -15.11 3.74
N PHE A 245 -3.08 -15.83 4.42
CA PHE A 245 -1.94 -16.50 3.78
C PHE A 245 -2.39 -17.46 2.68
N LYS A 246 -3.35 -18.35 2.98
CA LYS A 246 -3.86 -19.33 2.02
C LYS A 246 -4.45 -18.69 0.75
N LYS A 247 -5.15 -17.57 0.89
CA LYS A 247 -5.68 -16.81 -0.26
C LYS A 247 -4.56 -16.10 -1.03
N ALA A 248 -3.62 -15.47 -0.33
CA ALA A 248 -2.52 -14.72 -0.94
C ALA A 248 -1.65 -15.60 -1.84
N ILE A 249 -1.21 -16.78 -1.38
CA ILE A 249 -0.34 -17.69 -2.16
C ILE A 249 -0.99 -18.25 -3.43
N VAL A 250 -2.31 -18.12 -3.56
CA VAL A 250 -3.05 -18.45 -4.78
C VAL A 250 -3.18 -17.22 -5.68
N LYS A 251 -3.66 -16.10 -5.14
CA LYS A 251 -4.03 -14.92 -5.93
C LYS A 251 -2.84 -14.13 -6.47
N PHE A 252 -1.73 -14.08 -5.74
CA PHE A 252 -0.53 -13.42 -6.23
C PHE A 252 0.02 -14.04 -7.53
N PRO A 253 0.34 -15.36 -7.58
CA PRO A 253 0.83 -15.96 -8.83
C PRO A 253 -0.19 -15.86 -9.97
N GLU A 254 -1.51 -16.01 -9.68
CA GLU A 254 -2.56 -15.92 -10.69
C GLU A 254 -2.56 -14.55 -11.38
N VAL A 255 -2.51 -13.43 -10.63
CA VAL A 255 -2.58 -12.10 -11.22
C VAL A 255 -1.28 -11.69 -11.94
N ILE A 256 -0.13 -12.23 -11.53
CA ILE A 256 1.14 -12.07 -12.23
C ILE A 256 1.10 -12.82 -13.57
N GLN A 257 0.65 -14.07 -13.55
CA GLN A 257 0.51 -14.88 -14.76
C GLN A 257 -0.52 -14.30 -15.73
N GLU A 258 -1.61 -13.72 -15.22
CA GLU A 258 -2.58 -12.99 -16.03
C GLU A 258 -1.92 -11.84 -16.79
N ALA A 259 -1.15 -11.00 -16.08
CA ALA A 259 -0.45 -9.87 -16.69
C ALA A 259 0.52 -10.32 -17.78
N LEU A 260 1.30 -11.35 -17.55
CA LEU A 260 2.23 -11.91 -18.52
C LEU A 260 1.50 -12.45 -19.75
N THR A 261 0.47 -13.27 -19.55
CA THR A 261 -0.32 -13.87 -20.63
C THR A 261 -0.98 -12.82 -21.52
N LYS A 262 -1.54 -11.76 -20.91
CA LYS A 262 -2.18 -10.66 -21.65
C LYS A 262 -1.21 -9.85 -22.52
N ASN A 263 0.07 -9.87 -22.16
CA ASN A 263 1.13 -9.19 -22.92
C ASN A 263 1.94 -10.14 -23.81
N GLY A 264 1.59 -11.43 -23.91
CA GLY A 264 2.33 -12.41 -24.69
C GLY A 264 3.72 -12.70 -24.14
N LEU A 265 3.91 -12.55 -22.82
CA LEU A 265 5.18 -12.73 -22.11
C LEU A 265 5.16 -13.98 -21.24
N ALA A 266 6.34 -14.49 -20.94
CA ALA A 266 6.56 -15.61 -20.03
C ALA A 266 7.15 -15.12 -18.70
N THR A 267 7.13 -15.97 -17.68
CA THR A 267 7.72 -15.68 -16.36
C THR A 267 9.22 -15.40 -16.45
N SER A 268 9.92 -16.06 -17.42
CA SER A 268 11.34 -15.83 -17.69
C SER A 268 11.66 -14.42 -18.19
N ASP A 269 10.67 -13.68 -18.70
CA ASP A 269 10.86 -12.33 -19.22
C ASP A 269 10.85 -11.27 -18.10
N ILE A 270 10.45 -11.64 -16.88
CA ILE A 270 10.48 -10.73 -15.72
C ILE A 270 11.95 -10.49 -15.33
N ASP A 271 12.38 -9.24 -15.43
CA ASP A 271 13.68 -8.83 -14.89
C ASP A 271 13.61 -8.61 -13.39
N LEU A 272 12.53 -7.97 -12.89
CA LEU A 272 12.33 -7.76 -11.47
C LEU A 272 10.84 -7.82 -11.05
N LEU A 273 10.54 -8.65 -10.06
CA LEU A 273 9.28 -8.68 -9.34
C LEU A 273 9.42 -7.89 -8.04
N ILE A 274 8.54 -6.91 -7.82
CA ILE A 274 8.39 -6.20 -6.56
C ILE A 274 7.00 -6.51 -5.99
N PRO A 275 6.87 -7.51 -5.12
CA PRO A 275 5.61 -7.83 -4.48
C PRO A 275 5.33 -6.84 -3.34
N HIS A 276 4.07 -6.66 -2.99
CA HIS A 276 3.68 -6.06 -1.72
C HIS A 276 4.39 -6.74 -0.55
N GLN A 277 5.00 -5.97 0.31
CA GLN A 277 5.82 -6.42 1.43
C GLN A 277 4.95 -6.76 2.66
N ALA A 278 4.12 -7.81 2.53
CA ALA A 278 3.21 -8.26 3.59
C ALA A 278 3.84 -9.25 4.56
N ASN A 279 4.56 -10.22 3.99
CA ASN A 279 5.20 -11.32 4.71
C ASN A 279 6.24 -11.96 3.79
N LEU A 280 7.47 -12.12 4.26
CA LEU A 280 8.56 -12.67 3.45
C LEU A 280 8.24 -14.09 2.95
N ARG A 281 7.53 -14.90 3.75
CA ARG A 281 7.14 -16.27 3.38
C ARG A 281 6.17 -16.29 2.18
N ILE A 282 5.28 -15.28 2.09
CA ILE A 282 4.39 -15.13 0.92
C ILE A 282 5.22 -14.83 -0.32
N SER A 283 6.14 -13.86 -0.23
CA SER A 283 7.02 -13.50 -1.34
C SER A 283 7.86 -14.69 -1.82
N GLN A 284 8.48 -15.42 -0.90
CA GLN A 284 9.26 -16.63 -1.20
C GLN A 284 8.42 -17.73 -1.86
N PHE A 285 7.19 -17.93 -1.39
CA PHE A 285 6.28 -18.88 -2.01
C PHE A 285 5.91 -18.48 -3.44
N VAL A 286 5.60 -17.20 -3.67
CA VAL A 286 5.31 -16.65 -5.01
C VAL A 286 6.51 -16.81 -5.92
N GLN A 287 7.70 -16.45 -5.45
CA GLN A 287 8.99 -16.63 -6.17
C GLN A 287 9.17 -18.09 -6.61
N GLN A 288 9.05 -19.03 -5.67
CA GLN A 288 9.19 -20.47 -5.95
C GLN A 288 8.13 -20.95 -6.95
N LYS A 289 6.86 -20.53 -6.77
CA LYS A 289 5.76 -20.93 -7.63
C LYS A 289 5.92 -20.45 -9.07
N LEU A 290 6.51 -19.28 -9.26
CA LEU A 290 6.79 -18.69 -10.58
C LEU A 290 8.14 -19.14 -11.15
N GLY A 291 8.97 -19.84 -10.39
CA GLY A 291 10.31 -20.26 -10.83
C GLY A 291 11.30 -19.10 -11.02
N LEU A 292 11.12 -18.00 -10.27
CA LEU A 292 11.99 -16.84 -10.32
C LEU A 292 13.27 -17.06 -9.51
N ARG A 293 14.39 -16.52 -9.99
CA ARG A 293 15.67 -16.51 -9.26
C ARG A 293 15.64 -15.46 -8.14
N ASP A 294 16.58 -15.54 -7.20
CA ASP A 294 16.70 -14.61 -6.08
C ASP A 294 16.95 -13.16 -6.52
N ASP A 295 17.69 -12.98 -7.61
CA ASP A 295 18.00 -11.67 -8.19
C ASP A 295 16.80 -11.03 -8.92
N GLN A 296 15.76 -11.80 -9.23
CA GLN A 296 14.54 -11.34 -9.88
C GLN A 296 13.42 -10.92 -8.91
N VAL A 297 13.63 -11.02 -7.58
CA VAL A 297 12.61 -10.64 -6.60
C VAL A 297 13.20 -9.71 -5.55
N PHE A 298 12.63 -8.53 -5.41
CA PHE A 298 13.10 -7.56 -4.42
C PHE A 298 12.23 -7.56 -3.17
N ASN A 299 12.87 -7.75 -2.01
CA ASN A 299 12.23 -7.71 -0.70
C ASN A 299 13.00 -6.82 0.25
N ASN A 300 12.32 -5.92 0.93
CA ASN A 300 12.86 -5.07 2.00
C ASN A 300 12.03 -5.10 3.29
N ILE A 301 11.06 -6.01 3.36
CA ILE A 301 10.18 -6.19 4.52
C ILE A 301 10.94 -6.40 5.82
N GLN A 302 12.13 -7.01 5.74
CA GLN A 302 12.99 -7.28 6.89
C GLN A 302 13.32 -6.01 7.68
N HIS A 303 13.37 -4.85 7.00
CA HIS A 303 13.81 -3.57 7.55
C HIS A 303 12.70 -2.56 7.76
N TYR A 304 11.56 -2.72 7.06
CA TYR A 304 10.47 -1.73 7.09
C TYR A 304 9.15 -2.30 7.57
N GLY A 305 9.03 -3.63 7.69
CA GLY A 305 7.76 -4.28 7.95
C GLY A 305 6.76 -4.09 6.81
N ASN A 306 5.50 -4.28 7.11
CA ASN A 306 4.40 -4.06 6.17
C ASN A 306 3.94 -2.59 6.25
N THR A 307 4.28 -1.80 5.26
CA THR A 307 3.84 -0.41 5.11
C THR A 307 2.63 -0.28 4.16
N THR A 308 1.87 -1.34 3.98
CA THR A 308 0.60 -1.40 3.22
C THR A 308 0.72 -0.79 1.82
N ALA A 309 0.01 0.31 1.50
CA ALA A 309 0.06 0.95 0.18
C ALA A 309 1.44 1.55 -0.14
N ALA A 310 2.23 1.91 0.86
CA ALA A 310 3.57 2.45 0.67
C ALA A 310 4.63 1.38 0.35
N SER A 311 4.35 0.10 0.59
CA SER A 311 5.34 -0.97 0.54
C SER A 311 5.97 -1.16 -0.85
N ILE A 312 5.15 -1.17 -1.90
CA ILE A 312 5.64 -1.31 -3.28
C ILE A 312 6.47 -0.08 -3.70
N PRO A 313 5.98 1.17 -3.56
CA PRO A 313 6.77 2.31 -4.01
C PRO A 313 8.04 2.53 -3.17
N ILE A 314 8.07 2.18 -1.88
CA ILE A 314 9.31 2.19 -1.09
C ILE A 314 10.29 1.13 -1.61
N ALA A 315 9.82 -0.09 -1.85
CA ALA A 315 10.66 -1.17 -2.36
C ALA A 315 11.16 -0.89 -3.78
N LEU A 316 10.33 -0.34 -4.66
CA LEU A 316 10.70 0.07 -6.01
C LEU A 316 11.74 1.20 -6.00
N CYS A 317 11.56 2.20 -5.15
CA CYS A 317 12.51 3.30 -4.98
C CYS A 317 13.88 2.76 -4.54
N GLN A 318 13.92 1.92 -3.52
CA GLN A 318 15.16 1.32 -3.04
C GLN A 318 15.82 0.43 -4.10
N ALA A 319 15.05 -0.42 -4.79
CA ALA A 319 15.57 -1.26 -5.87
C ALA A 319 16.20 -0.42 -7.00
N TRP A 320 15.57 0.69 -7.34
CA TRP A 320 16.11 1.63 -8.33
C TRP A 320 17.40 2.31 -7.83
N GLU A 321 17.43 2.79 -6.60
CA GLU A 321 18.62 3.40 -5.98
C GLU A 321 19.80 2.42 -5.87
N GLU A 322 19.52 1.14 -5.65
CA GLU A 322 20.53 0.06 -5.65
C GLU A 322 20.95 -0.40 -7.07
N GLY A 323 20.42 0.23 -8.13
CA GLY A 323 20.73 -0.11 -9.52
C GLY A 323 20.20 -1.48 -9.98
N LYS A 324 19.19 -2.02 -9.28
CA LYS A 324 18.53 -3.29 -9.62
C LYS A 324 17.41 -3.12 -10.65
N VAL A 325 17.03 -1.89 -10.95
CA VAL A 325 16.08 -1.54 -12.01
C VAL A 325 16.82 -0.70 -13.03
N LYS A 326 16.83 -1.15 -14.29
CA LYS A 326 17.57 -0.54 -15.40
C LYS A 326 16.61 -0.19 -16.53
N GLU A 327 17.02 0.74 -17.38
CA GLU A 327 16.25 1.07 -18.59
C GLU A 327 16.04 -0.19 -19.45
N GLY A 328 14.77 -0.41 -19.80
CA GLY A 328 14.36 -1.57 -20.59
C GLY A 328 13.93 -2.79 -19.77
N ASP A 329 14.18 -2.83 -18.46
CA ASP A 329 13.76 -3.96 -17.63
C ASP A 329 12.24 -4.13 -17.60
N LEU A 330 11.78 -5.38 -17.62
CA LEU A 330 10.39 -5.74 -17.36
C LEU A 330 10.17 -5.88 -15.85
N VAL A 331 9.53 -4.89 -15.28
CA VAL A 331 9.22 -4.85 -13.85
C VAL A 331 7.76 -5.23 -13.63
N CYS A 332 7.53 -6.19 -12.73
CA CYS A 332 6.19 -6.60 -12.30
C CYS A 332 5.95 -6.13 -10.87
N LEU A 333 4.92 -5.33 -10.66
CA LEU A 333 4.42 -4.96 -9.35
C LEU A 333 3.18 -5.80 -9.06
N ALA A 334 3.07 -6.41 -7.89
CA ALA A 334 1.91 -7.21 -7.53
C ALA A 334 1.54 -7.02 -6.06
N ALA A 335 0.25 -7.00 -5.76
CA ALA A 335 -0.27 -6.82 -4.42
C ALA A 335 -1.49 -7.69 -4.15
N PHE A 336 -1.66 -8.05 -2.88
CA PHE A 336 -2.85 -8.69 -2.34
C PHE A 336 -3.09 -8.14 -0.92
N GLY A 337 -4.33 -7.88 -0.55
CA GLY A 337 -4.65 -7.38 0.78
C GLY A 337 -6.12 -7.42 1.12
N SER A 338 -6.43 -6.72 2.20
CA SER A 338 -7.79 -6.64 2.74
C SER A 338 -8.82 -6.30 1.67
N GLY A 339 -10.00 -6.91 1.82
CA GLY A 339 -11.12 -6.72 0.95
C GLY A 339 -11.81 -8.06 0.58
N PHE A 340 -11.25 -9.16 0.00
CA PHE A 340 -9.87 -9.04 -0.50
C PHE A 340 -9.82 -8.29 -1.81
N THR A 341 -8.72 -7.57 -1.99
CA THR A 341 -8.40 -6.96 -3.26
C THR A 341 -6.99 -7.35 -3.66
N TRP A 342 -6.75 -7.54 -4.97
CA TRP A 342 -5.42 -7.82 -5.49
C TRP A 342 -5.25 -7.25 -6.88
N GLY A 343 -4.02 -7.12 -7.31
CA GLY A 343 -3.72 -6.63 -8.63
C GLY A 343 -2.25 -6.73 -8.98
N SER A 344 -1.98 -6.54 -10.27
CA SER A 344 -0.63 -6.40 -10.80
C SER A 344 -0.54 -5.22 -11.77
N ALA A 345 0.65 -4.65 -11.88
CA ALA A 345 1.03 -3.72 -12.92
C ALA A 345 2.33 -4.23 -13.56
N LEU A 346 2.30 -4.41 -14.88
CA LEU A 346 3.47 -4.79 -15.66
C LEU A 346 3.96 -3.58 -16.42
N LEU A 347 5.23 -3.27 -16.27
CA LEU A 347 5.81 -2.08 -16.87
C LEU A 347 7.20 -2.34 -17.46
N ARG A 348 7.52 -1.62 -18.52
CA ARG A 348 8.86 -1.56 -19.09
C ARG A 348 9.52 -0.27 -18.60
N TRP A 349 10.60 -0.43 -17.85
CA TRP A 349 11.25 0.70 -17.17
C TRP A 349 11.94 1.68 -18.12
#